data_f7384976d32e87c78c2fcd94d4269220
#
_entry.id   f7384976d32e87c78c2fcd94d4269220
#
_cell.length_a   1.000
_cell.length_b   1.000
_cell.length_c   1.000
_cell.angle_alpha   90.00
_cell.angle_beta   90.00
_cell.angle_gamma   90.00
#
_symmetry.space_group_name_H-M   'P 1'
#
loop_
_entity.id
_entity.type
_entity.pdbx_description
1 polymer ?
#
loop_
_entity_poly.entity_id
_entity_poly.type
_entity_poly.pdbx_seq_one_letter_code
_entity_poly.pdbx_strand_id
1 'polypeptide(L)'
;MPPRLVADKHEIKRIRTYINGLDENVQGVIPEGHITLISGAAGTMKSSITFNVLYHEAVNGSNGLYISLEQSAESLLNHMTNMDYDFSKINLVVVKDLAELSAKMQVINRSKGSIFIVDVGCVRKEIRDIQTDNNKSWLNVIKNVIKKVSVESNTRVFVLDSLSALYVLSRFENPRIELFMIFEFLRDMNITSFLISEMPLDGSKFSEYEIEDFLADAIIVLKLTPFRRQVVREISVVKMRTTACNNDIFSLEFKNGQFYALYGGQNPLL
;
A
#
# COMPACT_ATOMS: atom_id res chain seq x y z
N MET A 1 -17.29 28.21 35.01
CA MET A 1 -16.94 26.99 34.30
C MET A 1 -16.76 27.38 32.83
N PRO A 2 -15.61 27.18 32.19
CA PRO A 2 -15.50 27.40 30.77
C PRO A 2 -16.31 26.33 30.01
N PRO A 3 -16.93 26.68 28.87
CA PRO A 3 -17.68 25.72 28.08
C PRO A 3 -16.77 24.60 27.60
N ARG A 4 -17.15 23.34 27.87
CA ARG A 4 -16.52 22.18 27.25
C ARG A 4 -16.76 22.32 25.74
N LEU A 5 -15.70 22.50 24.97
CA LEU A 5 -15.70 22.28 23.53
C LEU A 5 -16.10 20.79 23.32
N VAL A 6 -17.36 20.55 23.05
CA VAL A 6 -17.82 19.28 22.48
C VAL A 6 -17.32 19.31 21.04
N ALA A 7 -16.14 18.74 20.82
CA ALA A 7 -15.73 18.45 19.45
C ALA A 7 -16.80 17.54 18.84
N ASP A 8 -17.49 18.01 17.81
CA ASP A 8 -18.30 17.16 16.97
C ASP A 8 -17.45 15.95 16.61
N LYS A 9 -17.94 14.75 16.92
CA LYS A 9 -17.32 13.50 16.47
C LYS A 9 -17.45 13.47 14.96
N HIS A 10 -16.51 14.08 14.25
CA HIS A 10 -16.41 13.87 12.81
C HIS A 10 -16.26 12.36 12.60
N GLU A 11 -17.18 11.79 11.89
CA GLU A 11 -17.14 10.37 11.51
C GLU A 11 -15.88 10.17 10.66
N ILE A 12 -14.89 9.44 11.22
CA ILE A 12 -13.63 9.16 10.52
C ILE A 12 -13.95 8.22 9.36
N LYS A 13 -13.82 8.70 8.13
CA LYS A 13 -13.92 7.85 6.96
C LYS A 13 -12.77 6.86 6.94
N ARG A 14 -13.03 5.64 6.47
CA ARG A 14 -12.07 4.53 6.56
C ARG A 14 -12.00 3.75 5.25
N ILE A 15 -10.83 3.19 5.00
CA ILE A 15 -10.56 2.23 3.93
C ILE A 15 -10.50 0.83 4.54
N ARG A 16 -11.22 -0.13 3.96
CA ARG A 16 -11.21 -1.54 4.37
C ARG A 16 -9.98 -2.25 3.80
N THR A 17 -9.50 -3.28 4.50
CA THR A 17 -8.47 -4.17 3.93
C THR A 17 -9.07 -5.22 3.01
N TYR A 18 -10.38 -5.47 3.14
CA TYR A 18 -11.09 -6.56 2.46
C TYR A 18 -10.49 -7.93 2.79
N ILE A 19 -9.98 -8.06 4.00
CA ILE A 19 -9.56 -9.33 4.60
C ILE A 19 -10.64 -9.72 5.61
N ASN A 20 -11.40 -10.76 5.29
CA ASN A 20 -12.46 -11.24 6.17
C ASN A 20 -11.86 -11.70 7.51
N GLY A 21 -12.47 -11.32 8.61
CA GLY A 21 -11.97 -11.58 9.95
C GLY A 21 -10.96 -10.55 10.47
N LEU A 22 -10.24 -9.81 9.62
CA LEU A 22 -9.39 -8.72 10.05
C LEU A 22 -10.18 -7.41 10.22
N ASP A 23 -10.98 -7.06 9.21
CA ASP A 23 -11.74 -5.81 9.19
C ASP A 23 -12.70 -5.71 10.39
N GLU A 24 -13.24 -6.83 10.84
CA GLU A 24 -14.13 -6.91 12.00
C GLU A 24 -13.40 -6.74 13.34
N ASN A 25 -12.10 -7.09 13.38
CA ASN A 25 -11.26 -6.99 14.58
C ASN A 25 -10.48 -5.67 14.68
N VAL A 26 -10.60 -4.82 13.66
CA VAL A 26 -9.95 -3.51 13.61
C VAL A 26 -11.02 -2.47 13.32
N GLN A 27 -11.59 -1.86 14.30
CA GLN A 27 -12.69 -0.88 14.31
C GLN A 27 -12.91 -0.12 12.97
N GLY A 28 -13.42 -0.82 11.92
CA GLY A 28 -13.69 -0.28 10.58
C GLY A 28 -12.45 0.04 9.72
N VAL A 29 -11.28 -0.36 10.19
CA VAL A 29 -9.97 -0.43 9.52
C VAL A 29 -9.21 0.89 9.40
N ILE A 30 -8.63 1.23 8.25
CA ILE A 30 -7.60 2.26 8.10
C ILE A 30 -8.28 3.62 7.91
N PRO A 31 -8.05 4.61 8.78
CA PRO A 31 -8.55 5.96 8.55
C PRO A 31 -8.03 6.56 7.24
N GLU A 32 -8.88 7.28 6.50
CA GLU A 32 -8.46 7.97 5.28
C GLU A 32 -7.31 8.95 5.57
N GLY A 33 -6.39 9.06 4.62
CA GLY A 33 -5.20 9.90 4.72
C GLY A 33 -4.08 9.31 5.60
N HIS A 34 -4.30 8.15 6.24
CA HIS A 34 -3.24 7.48 7.01
C HIS A 34 -2.21 6.81 6.10
N ILE A 35 -0.97 6.77 6.59
CA ILE A 35 0.14 6.04 5.97
C ILE A 35 0.33 4.73 6.74
N THR A 36 0.08 3.61 6.06
CA THR A 36 0.19 2.26 6.61
C THR A 36 1.44 1.58 6.09
N LEU A 37 2.31 1.14 6.98
CA LEU A 37 3.44 0.27 6.66
C LEU A 37 2.96 -1.18 6.61
N ILE A 38 3.22 -1.86 5.49
CA ILE A 38 3.00 -3.31 5.32
C ILE A 38 4.36 -3.97 5.39
N SER A 39 4.67 -4.53 6.54
CA SER A 39 5.97 -5.12 6.84
C SER A 39 5.94 -6.64 6.78
N GLY A 40 6.95 -7.26 6.23
CA GLY A 40 7.07 -8.72 6.20
C GLY A 40 8.22 -9.20 5.31
N ALA A 41 8.65 -10.43 5.55
CA ALA A 41 9.66 -11.09 4.74
C ALA A 41 9.18 -11.37 3.31
N ALA A 42 10.08 -11.75 2.41
CA ALA A 42 9.73 -12.20 1.07
C ALA A 42 8.74 -13.40 1.12
N GLY A 43 7.76 -13.43 0.22
CA GLY A 43 6.77 -14.51 0.15
C GLY A 43 5.60 -14.42 1.14
N THR A 44 5.50 -13.35 1.94
CA THR A 44 4.39 -13.14 2.90
C THR A 44 3.10 -12.59 2.28
N MET A 45 3.06 -12.34 0.97
CA MET A 45 1.92 -11.78 0.22
C MET A 45 1.67 -10.27 0.42
N LYS A 46 2.68 -9.47 0.74
CA LYS A 46 2.57 -8.01 0.91
C LYS A 46 1.94 -7.33 -0.30
N SER A 47 2.49 -7.58 -1.50
CA SER A 47 2.01 -7.01 -2.76
C SER A 47 0.57 -7.44 -3.07
N SER A 48 0.22 -8.70 -2.79
CA SER A 48 -1.13 -9.22 -3.01
C SER A 48 -2.17 -8.56 -2.10
N ILE A 49 -1.84 -8.35 -0.82
CA ILE A 49 -2.73 -7.69 0.14
C ILE A 49 -2.95 -6.22 -0.22
N THR A 50 -1.89 -5.49 -0.57
CA THR A 50 -2.03 -4.09 -0.97
C THR A 50 -2.79 -3.93 -2.28
N PHE A 51 -2.58 -4.86 -3.23
CA PHE A 51 -3.36 -4.89 -4.46
C PHE A 51 -4.83 -5.24 -4.20
N ASN A 52 -5.12 -6.14 -3.25
CA ASN A 52 -6.48 -6.48 -2.83
C ASN A 52 -7.26 -5.25 -2.39
N VAL A 53 -6.65 -4.37 -1.59
CA VAL A 53 -7.27 -3.10 -1.18
C VAL A 53 -7.58 -2.23 -2.40
N LEU A 54 -6.62 -2.02 -3.28
CA LEU A 54 -6.81 -1.22 -4.50
C LEU A 54 -7.90 -1.78 -5.39
N TYR A 55 -7.92 -3.10 -5.58
CA TYR A 55 -8.89 -3.77 -6.43
C TYR A 55 -10.32 -3.57 -5.91
N HIS A 56 -10.55 -3.82 -4.64
CA HIS A 56 -11.88 -3.66 -4.07
C HIS A 56 -12.32 -2.21 -3.98
N GLU A 57 -11.41 -1.27 -3.69
CA GLU A 57 -11.70 0.17 -3.77
C GLU A 57 -12.06 0.57 -5.20
N ALA A 58 -11.37 0.03 -6.22
CA ALA A 58 -11.71 0.29 -7.62
C ALA A 58 -13.05 -0.35 -8.03
N VAL A 59 -13.38 -1.55 -7.56
CA VAL A 59 -14.71 -2.15 -7.76
C VAL A 59 -15.80 -1.26 -7.14
N ASN A 60 -15.52 -0.59 -6.02
CA ASN A 60 -16.42 0.36 -5.36
C ASN A 60 -16.40 1.77 -5.98
N GLY A 61 -15.73 1.96 -7.12
CA GLY A 61 -15.73 3.22 -7.89
C GLY A 61 -14.61 4.20 -7.52
N SER A 62 -13.71 3.86 -6.60
CA SER A 62 -12.55 4.70 -6.23
C SER A 62 -11.40 4.52 -7.23
N ASN A 63 -10.49 5.52 -7.29
CA ASN A 63 -9.28 5.39 -8.08
C ASN A 63 -8.07 5.15 -7.18
N GLY A 64 -7.18 4.27 -7.61
CA GLY A 64 -5.95 3.93 -6.90
C GLY A 64 -4.71 4.00 -7.78
N LEU A 65 -3.56 4.24 -7.17
CA LEU A 65 -2.25 4.25 -7.81
C LEU A 65 -1.37 3.17 -7.17
N TYR A 66 -0.79 2.32 -8.00
CA TYR A 66 0.23 1.34 -7.61
C TYR A 66 1.55 1.67 -8.29
N ILE A 67 2.59 1.98 -7.51
CA ILE A 67 3.96 2.12 -8.03
C ILE A 67 4.73 0.86 -7.66
N SER A 68 5.17 0.12 -8.69
CA SER A 68 6.01 -1.07 -8.55
C SER A 68 7.46 -0.75 -8.90
N LEU A 69 8.35 -0.83 -7.92
CA LEU A 69 9.79 -0.60 -8.09
C LEU A 69 10.59 -1.89 -8.20
N GLU A 70 10.01 -3.04 -7.85
CA GLU A 70 10.68 -4.35 -7.84
C GLU A 70 10.37 -5.19 -9.08
N GLN A 71 9.15 -5.07 -9.60
CA GLN A 71 8.70 -5.88 -10.73
C GLN A 71 8.02 -5.04 -11.81
N SER A 72 7.94 -5.59 -13.03
CA SER A 72 7.20 -4.96 -14.11
C SER A 72 5.69 -5.00 -13.87
N ALA A 73 4.95 -4.07 -14.47
CA ALA A 73 3.48 -4.08 -14.44
C ALA A 73 2.90 -5.40 -14.97
N GLU A 74 3.52 -5.98 -16.02
CA GLU A 74 3.10 -7.25 -16.59
C GLU A 74 3.26 -8.42 -15.60
N SER A 75 4.41 -8.50 -14.90
CA SER A 75 4.65 -9.53 -13.88
C SER A 75 3.64 -9.43 -12.74
N LEU A 76 3.39 -8.21 -12.24
CA LEU A 76 2.38 -7.96 -11.20
C LEU A 76 1.00 -8.41 -11.66
N LEU A 77 0.57 -8.03 -12.86
CA LEU A 77 -0.75 -8.37 -13.37
C LEU A 77 -0.94 -9.86 -13.63
N ASN A 78 0.08 -10.54 -14.15
CA ASN A 78 0.05 -11.98 -14.32
C ASN A 78 -0.11 -12.69 -12.97
N HIS A 79 0.58 -12.21 -11.92
CA HIS A 79 0.41 -12.75 -10.58
C HIS A 79 -1.02 -12.53 -10.07
N MET A 80 -1.58 -11.34 -10.23
CA MET A 80 -2.95 -11.04 -9.78
C MET A 80 -4.01 -11.80 -10.59
N THR A 81 -3.79 -12.02 -11.88
CA THR A 81 -4.65 -12.89 -12.72
C THR A 81 -4.68 -14.33 -12.16
N ASN A 82 -3.53 -14.86 -11.75
CA ASN A 82 -3.45 -16.19 -11.14
C ASN A 82 -4.10 -16.25 -9.74
N MET A 83 -4.40 -15.11 -9.15
CA MET A 83 -5.18 -14.99 -7.91
C MET A 83 -6.68 -14.76 -8.18
N ASP A 84 -7.17 -15.04 -9.39
CA ASP A 84 -8.57 -14.94 -9.79
C ASP A 84 -9.19 -13.52 -9.69
N TYR A 85 -8.38 -12.44 -9.76
CA TYR A 85 -8.92 -11.09 -9.86
C TYR A 85 -9.54 -10.83 -11.22
N ASP A 86 -10.82 -10.44 -11.22
CA ASP A 86 -11.59 -10.12 -12.44
C ASP A 86 -11.41 -8.64 -12.84
N PHE A 87 -10.44 -8.37 -13.72
CA PHE A 87 -10.16 -7.03 -14.20
C PHE A 87 -11.25 -6.43 -15.10
N SER A 88 -12.26 -7.19 -15.52
CA SER A 88 -13.40 -6.64 -16.26
C SER A 88 -14.26 -5.68 -15.41
N LYS A 89 -14.15 -5.76 -14.09
CA LYS A 89 -14.92 -4.95 -13.15
C LYS A 89 -14.37 -3.54 -12.93
N ILE A 90 -13.14 -3.29 -13.34
CA ILE A 90 -12.42 -2.03 -13.09
C ILE A 90 -11.81 -1.48 -14.38
N ASN A 91 -11.30 -0.25 -14.35
CA ASN A 91 -10.37 0.21 -15.36
C ASN A 91 -8.94 -0.07 -14.89
N LEU A 92 -8.20 -0.83 -15.69
CA LEU A 92 -6.79 -1.11 -15.43
C LEU A 92 -5.94 -0.30 -16.42
N VAL A 93 -5.11 0.60 -15.90
CA VAL A 93 -4.34 1.55 -16.69
C VAL A 93 -2.85 1.40 -16.38
N VAL A 94 -2.11 0.72 -17.28
CA VAL A 94 -0.65 0.68 -17.18
C VAL A 94 -0.07 1.97 -17.78
N VAL A 95 0.63 2.74 -16.97
CA VAL A 95 1.27 4.01 -17.36
C VAL A 95 2.74 3.74 -17.68
N LYS A 96 3.07 3.70 -18.95
CA LYS A 96 4.46 3.53 -19.46
C LYS A 96 5.16 4.87 -19.70
N ASP A 97 4.38 5.94 -19.83
CA ASP A 97 4.83 7.29 -20.08
C ASP A 97 3.83 8.26 -19.45
N LEU A 98 4.31 9.19 -18.66
CA LEU A 98 3.45 10.21 -18.04
C LEU A 98 2.87 11.20 -19.04
N ALA A 99 3.49 11.37 -20.20
CA ALA A 99 2.93 12.22 -21.27
C ALA A 99 1.62 11.67 -21.84
N GLU A 100 1.41 10.33 -21.80
CA GLU A 100 0.21 9.68 -22.30
C GLU A 100 -0.94 9.64 -21.28
N LEU A 101 -0.69 10.04 -20.02
CA LEU A 101 -1.66 9.87 -18.93
C LEU A 101 -2.98 10.55 -19.25
N SER A 102 -2.97 11.82 -19.64
CA SER A 102 -4.18 12.59 -19.93
C SER A 102 -5.00 11.98 -21.08
N ALA A 103 -4.34 11.45 -22.12
CA ALA A 103 -5.02 10.74 -23.20
C ALA A 103 -5.67 9.43 -22.71
N LYS A 104 -4.99 8.67 -21.87
CA LYS A 104 -5.53 7.44 -21.26
C LYS A 104 -6.71 7.74 -20.34
N MET A 105 -6.68 8.86 -19.62
CA MET A 105 -7.80 9.31 -18.78
C MET A 105 -9.09 9.63 -19.56
N GLN A 106 -8.97 10.01 -20.85
CA GLN A 106 -10.14 10.31 -21.68
C GLN A 106 -10.91 9.06 -22.11
N VAL A 107 -10.25 7.90 -22.18
CA VAL A 107 -10.84 6.65 -22.69
C VAL A 107 -11.31 5.69 -21.61
N ILE A 108 -11.05 5.98 -20.31
CA ILE A 108 -11.52 5.13 -19.22
C ILE A 108 -13.04 5.21 -19.03
N ASN A 109 -13.63 4.10 -18.62
CA ASN A 109 -15.04 4.07 -18.27
C ASN A 109 -15.27 4.74 -16.91
N ARG A 110 -15.85 5.94 -16.91
CA ARG A 110 -16.09 6.73 -15.69
C ARG A 110 -17.13 6.12 -14.72
N SER A 111 -17.85 5.09 -15.14
CA SER A 111 -18.76 4.36 -14.24
C SER A 111 -18.05 3.33 -13.35
N LYS A 112 -16.76 3.08 -13.59
CA LYS A 112 -15.93 2.14 -12.82
C LYS A 112 -14.76 2.89 -12.20
N GLY A 113 -14.31 2.43 -11.03
CA GLY A 113 -13.04 2.88 -10.48
C GLY A 113 -11.86 2.36 -11.30
N SER A 114 -10.70 2.94 -11.05
CA SER A 114 -9.50 2.69 -11.85
C SER A 114 -8.29 2.35 -10.98
N ILE A 115 -7.45 1.43 -11.47
CA ILE A 115 -6.12 1.21 -10.92
C ILE A 115 -5.10 1.66 -11.95
N PHE A 116 -4.30 2.66 -11.58
CA PHE A 116 -3.15 3.12 -12.34
C PHE A 116 -1.91 2.39 -11.85
N ILE A 117 -1.20 1.71 -12.76
CA ILE A 117 0.03 0.99 -12.44
C ILE A 117 1.19 1.70 -13.12
N VAL A 118 2.15 2.12 -12.33
CA VAL A 118 3.44 2.69 -12.78
C VAL A 118 4.53 1.75 -12.33
N ASP A 119 5.35 1.25 -13.24
CA ASP A 119 6.49 0.41 -12.90
C ASP A 119 7.83 1.18 -12.96
N VAL A 120 8.89 0.51 -12.51
CA VAL A 120 10.24 1.07 -12.50
C VAL A 120 10.70 1.50 -13.89
N GLY A 121 10.18 0.90 -14.96
CA GLY A 121 10.50 1.27 -16.35
C GLY A 121 10.03 2.68 -16.68
N CYS A 122 8.80 3.02 -16.30
CA CYS A 122 8.25 4.36 -16.44
C CYS A 122 9.05 5.38 -15.61
N VAL A 123 9.34 5.06 -14.34
CA VAL A 123 10.12 5.95 -13.46
C VAL A 123 11.53 6.21 -14.03
N ARG A 124 12.20 5.18 -14.56
CA ARG A 124 13.50 5.31 -15.22
C ARG A 124 13.44 6.18 -16.46
N LYS A 125 12.35 6.13 -17.22
CA LYS A 125 12.15 7.00 -18.39
C LYS A 125 12.08 8.46 -17.95
N GLU A 126 11.24 8.77 -16.97
CA GLU A 126 11.10 10.12 -16.41
C GLU A 126 12.45 10.68 -15.91
N ILE A 127 13.28 9.84 -15.25
CA ILE A 127 14.62 10.25 -14.81
C ILE A 127 15.53 10.62 -15.98
N ARG A 128 15.45 9.89 -17.11
CA ARG A 128 16.26 10.20 -18.30
C ARG A 128 15.82 11.49 -18.96
N ASP A 129 14.52 11.74 -19.01
CA ASP A 129 13.96 12.90 -19.72
C ASP A 129 14.23 14.21 -18.97
N ILE A 130 14.45 14.15 -17.63
CA ILE A 130 14.84 15.32 -16.81
C ILE A 130 16.35 15.66 -16.94
N GLN A 131 17.00 15.38 -18.06
CA GLN A 131 18.48 15.44 -18.24
C GLN A 131 19.17 16.80 -17.98
N THR A 132 18.46 17.86 -17.65
CA THR A 132 19.01 19.23 -17.57
C THR A 132 19.27 19.79 -16.18
N ASP A 133 18.83 19.14 -15.08
CA ASP A 133 18.96 19.70 -13.74
C ASP A 133 19.76 18.80 -12.77
N ASN A 134 20.60 19.45 -11.94
CA ASN A 134 21.45 18.83 -10.91
C ASN A 134 20.64 18.13 -9.76
N ASN A 135 19.32 18.10 -9.83
CA ASN A 135 18.41 17.56 -8.81
C ASN A 135 17.79 16.20 -9.21
N LYS A 136 18.59 15.32 -9.83
CA LYS A 136 18.16 13.98 -10.30
C LYS A 136 18.05 12.97 -9.16
N SER A 137 17.13 13.18 -8.25
CA SER A 137 16.84 12.20 -7.21
C SER A 137 15.65 11.36 -7.64
N TRP A 138 15.78 10.03 -7.57
CA TRP A 138 14.66 9.09 -7.73
C TRP A 138 13.45 9.49 -6.90
N LEU A 139 13.72 10.00 -5.70
CA LEU A 139 12.70 10.48 -4.79
C LEU A 139 11.87 11.62 -5.39
N ASN A 140 12.51 12.62 -6.02
CA ASN A 140 11.81 13.73 -6.65
C ASN A 140 10.97 13.28 -7.85
N VAL A 141 11.49 12.34 -8.65
CA VAL A 141 10.73 11.76 -9.76
C VAL A 141 9.52 11.01 -9.26
N ILE A 142 9.67 10.16 -8.24
CA ILE A 142 8.55 9.40 -7.66
C ILE A 142 7.51 10.35 -7.07
N LYS A 143 7.90 11.41 -6.35
CA LYS A 143 6.98 12.44 -5.86
C LYS A 143 6.21 13.11 -7.00
N ASN A 144 6.89 13.43 -8.11
CA ASN A 144 6.25 14.02 -9.29
C ASN A 144 5.28 13.05 -9.96
N VAL A 145 5.63 11.77 -10.08
CA VAL A 145 4.74 10.71 -10.59
C VAL A 145 3.49 10.60 -9.73
N ILE A 146 3.66 10.47 -8.41
CA ILE A 146 2.54 10.40 -7.47
C ILE A 146 1.64 11.62 -7.62
N LYS A 147 2.22 12.82 -7.58
CA LYS A 147 1.47 14.08 -7.68
C LYS A 147 0.68 14.16 -8.99
N LYS A 148 1.33 13.91 -10.12
CA LYS A 148 0.70 14.00 -11.44
C LYS A 148 -0.44 13.01 -11.59
N VAL A 149 -0.19 11.72 -11.33
CA VAL A 149 -1.22 10.69 -11.46
C VAL A 149 -2.37 10.95 -10.48
N SER A 150 -2.05 11.26 -9.22
CA SER A 150 -3.08 11.44 -8.18
C SER A 150 -3.98 12.65 -8.44
N VAL A 151 -3.43 13.76 -8.94
CA VAL A 151 -4.22 14.95 -9.26
C VAL A 151 -5.10 14.71 -10.49
N GLU A 152 -4.54 14.12 -11.56
CA GLU A 152 -5.30 13.86 -12.78
C GLU A 152 -6.40 12.80 -12.59
N SER A 153 -6.14 11.75 -11.77
CA SER A 153 -7.08 10.65 -11.56
C SER A 153 -7.95 10.77 -10.32
N ASN A 154 -7.78 11.80 -9.49
CA ASN A 154 -8.41 11.87 -8.18
C ASN A 154 -8.19 10.58 -7.36
N THR A 155 -6.92 10.19 -7.23
CA THR A 155 -6.51 8.97 -6.51
C THR A 155 -6.86 9.07 -5.03
N ARG A 156 -7.51 8.03 -4.51
CA ARG A 156 -7.86 7.91 -3.08
C ARG A 156 -6.92 7.01 -2.31
N VAL A 157 -6.40 6.00 -2.97
CA VAL A 157 -5.49 5.00 -2.37
C VAL A 157 -4.21 4.88 -3.18
N PHE A 158 -3.08 4.87 -2.48
CA PHE A 158 -1.76 4.75 -3.06
C PHE A 158 -1.00 3.56 -2.48
N VAL A 159 -0.28 2.83 -3.32
CA VAL A 159 0.63 1.75 -2.93
C VAL A 159 2.01 2.00 -3.49
N LEU A 160 3.03 1.89 -2.65
CA LEU A 160 4.45 1.85 -3.05
C LEU A 160 5.03 0.46 -2.76
N ASP A 161 5.40 -0.24 -3.80
CA ASP A 161 6.01 -1.57 -3.74
C ASP A 161 7.43 -1.54 -4.35
N SER A 162 8.50 -1.32 -3.57
CA SER A 162 8.56 -1.18 -2.12
C SER A 162 9.40 0.04 -1.69
N LEU A 163 9.37 0.37 -0.40
CA LEU A 163 10.32 1.31 0.22
C LEU A 163 11.75 0.78 0.12
N SER A 164 11.97 -0.52 0.34
CA SER A 164 13.29 -1.15 0.26
C SER A 164 13.92 -0.95 -1.12
N ALA A 165 13.14 -1.13 -2.20
CA ALA A 165 13.61 -0.82 -3.55
C ALA A 165 13.89 0.68 -3.75
N LEU A 166 13.07 1.55 -3.16
CA LEU A 166 13.28 3.00 -3.22
C LEU A 166 14.62 3.39 -2.58
N TYR A 167 15.00 2.78 -1.44
CA TYR A 167 16.26 3.07 -0.77
C TYR A 167 17.46 2.74 -1.66
N VAL A 168 17.44 1.57 -2.30
CA VAL A 168 18.50 1.14 -3.21
C VAL A 168 18.60 2.08 -4.41
N LEU A 169 17.45 2.47 -4.99
CA LEU A 169 17.42 3.31 -6.19
C LEU A 169 17.84 4.77 -5.90
N SER A 170 17.40 5.32 -4.78
CA SER A 170 17.62 6.73 -4.42
C SER A 170 18.96 6.99 -3.75
N ARG A 171 19.65 5.94 -3.26
CA ARG A 171 20.95 6.06 -2.55
C ARG A 171 20.87 7.12 -1.44
N PHE A 172 19.99 6.93 -0.50
CA PHE A 172 19.76 7.90 0.59
C PHE A 172 21.06 8.25 1.30
N GLU A 173 21.39 9.55 1.33
CA GLU A 173 22.51 10.07 2.12
C GLU A 173 22.15 10.21 3.59
N ASN A 174 20.93 10.66 3.85
CA ASN A 174 20.37 10.75 5.20
C ASN A 174 18.96 10.13 5.23
N PRO A 175 18.85 8.81 5.43
CA PRO A 175 17.58 8.09 5.40
C PRO A 175 16.50 8.71 6.30
N ARG A 176 16.90 9.22 7.47
CA ARG A 176 15.97 9.82 8.42
C ARG A 176 15.26 11.06 7.88
N ILE A 177 16.02 11.96 7.28
CA ILE A 177 15.48 13.20 6.71
C ILE A 177 14.65 12.87 5.46
N GLU A 178 15.17 12.01 4.59
CA GLU A 178 14.53 11.70 3.32
C GLU A 178 13.21 10.95 3.51
N LEU A 179 13.18 10.00 4.45
CA LEU A 179 11.94 9.33 4.84
C LEU A 179 10.93 10.29 5.45
N PHE A 180 11.36 11.15 6.36
CA PHE A 180 10.48 12.19 6.91
C PHE A 180 9.84 13.02 5.78
N MET A 181 10.62 13.45 4.79
CA MET A 181 10.15 14.24 3.64
C MET A 181 9.17 13.46 2.75
N ILE A 182 9.31 12.13 2.62
CA ILE A 182 8.35 11.28 1.89
C ILE A 182 7.03 11.24 2.64
N PHE A 183 7.08 10.95 3.94
CA PHE A 183 5.87 10.82 4.76
C PHE A 183 5.10 12.15 4.84
N GLU A 184 5.79 13.28 5.02
CA GLU A 184 5.16 14.60 4.99
C GLU A 184 4.53 14.88 3.61
N PHE A 185 5.23 14.59 2.52
CA PHE A 185 4.65 14.74 1.18
C PHE A 185 3.37 13.92 0.99
N LEU A 186 3.33 12.67 1.46
CA LEU A 186 2.13 11.83 1.36
C LEU A 186 0.99 12.35 2.24
N ARG A 187 1.29 12.89 3.42
CA ARG A 187 0.30 13.57 4.28
C ARG A 187 -0.28 14.81 3.62
N ASP A 188 0.55 15.64 3.02
CA ASP A 188 0.12 16.84 2.31
C ASP A 188 -0.79 16.50 1.12
N MET A 189 -0.55 15.36 0.46
CA MET A 189 -1.42 14.86 -0.61
C MET A 189 -2.77 14.34 -0.10
N ASN A 190 -2.92 14.08 1.20
CA ASN A 190 -4.11 13.53 1.84
C ASN A 190 -4.63 12.24 1.18
N ILE A 191 -3.71 11.37 0.77
CA ILE A 191 -4.00 10.09 0.12
C ILE A 191 -3.73 8.97 1.12
N THR A 192 -4.67 8.02 1.24
CA THR A 192 -4.45 6.82 2.06
C THR A 192 -3.36 5.97 1.40
N SER A 193 -2.25 5.78 2.10
CA SER A 193 -1.03 5.22 1.53
C SER A 193 -0.64 3.90 2.18
N PHE A 194 -0.29 2.91 1.37
CA PHE A 194 0.30 1.64 1.79
C PHE A 194 1.73 1.57 1.29
N LEU A 195 2.68 1.52 2.21
CA LEU A 195 4.10 1.43 1.91
C LEU A 195 4.59 0.03 2.28
N ILE A 196 5.04 -0.72 1.29
CA ILE A 196 5.59 -2.06 1.51
C ILE A 196 7.03 -1.93 1.96
N SER A 197 7.36 -2.58 3.07
CA SER A 197 8.72 -2.67 3.62
C SER A 197 9.13 -4.13 3.80
N GLU A 198 10.36 -4.44 3.47
CA GLU A 198 10.92 -5.75 3.75
C GLU A 198 11.40 -5.84 5.20
N MET A 199 11.17 -6.99 5.79
CA MET A 199 11.55 -7.31 7.15
C MET A 199 12.56 -8.47 7.11
N PRO A 200 13.61 -8.45 7.94
CA PRO A 200 14.47 -9.61 8.11
C PRO A 200 13.69 -10.86 8.50
N LEU A 201 14.18 -12.04 8.09
CA LEU A 201 13.52 -13.32 8.36
C LEU A 201 13.39 -13.63 9.85
N ASP A 202 14.30 -13.11 10.67
CA ASP A 202 14.28 -13.28 12.13
C ASP A 202 13.22 -12.41 12.84
N GLY A 203 12.58 -11.50 12.09
CA GLY A 203 11.52 -10.64 12.60
C GLY A 203 12.00 -9.62 13.65
N SER A 204 13.31 -9.34 13.71
CA SER A 204 13.91 -8.43 14.68
C SER A 204 13.51 -6.96 14.49
N LYS A 205 13.10 -6.58 13.27
CA LYS A 205 12.75 -5.22 12.87
C LYS A 205 11.53 -5.22 11.98
N PHE A 206 10.75 -4.14 12.00
CA PHE A 206 9.60 -3.96 11.10
C PHE A 206 9.97 -3.26 9.78
N SER A 207 11.11 -2.58 9.75
CA SER A 207 11.58 -1.80 8.60
C SER A 207 13.10 -1.74 8.58
N GLU A 208 13.68 -1.31 7.46
CA GLU A 208 15.12 -1.32 7.26
C GLU A 208 15.85 -0.33 8.18
N TYR A 209 15.31 0.90 8.30
CA TYR A 209 15.93 1.97 9.10
C TYR A 209 15.32 2.17 10.48
N GLU A 210 14.25 1.43 10.83
CA GLU A 210 13.50 1.54 12.11
C GLU A 210 12.87 2.94 12.34
N ILE A 211 12.94 3.82 11.36
CA ILE A 211 12.40 5.18 11.42
C ILE A 211 10.98 5.19 10.88
N GLU A 212 10.71 4.38 9.86
CA GLU A 212 9.40 4.20 9.23
C GLU A 212 8.34 3.85 10.26
N ASP A 213 8.72 3.07 11.27
CA ASP A 213 7.85 2.60 12.35
C ASP A 213 7.28 3.77 13.18
N PHE A 214 8.06 4.82 13.36
CA PHE A 214 7.63 6.03 14.07
C PHE A 214 6.82 6.97 13.17
N LEU A 215 7.16 7.03 11.90
CA LEU A 215 6.51 7.92 10.93
C LEU A 215 5.15 7.40 10.48
N ALA A 216 5.01 6.08 10.31
CA ALA A 216 3.76 5.47 9.88
C ALA A 216 2.64 5.65 10.92
N ASP A 217 1.41 5.81 10.44
CA ASP A 217 0.21 5.92 11.28
C ASP A 217 -0.33 4.54 11.66
N ALA A 218 -0.08 3.54 10.81
CA ALA A 218 -0.40 2.13 11.06
C ALA A 218 0.74 1.21 10.63
N ILE A 219 0.86 0.06 11.29
CA ILE A 219 1.82 -1.00 10.96
C ILE A 219 1.06 -2.32 10.96
N ILE A 220 1.03 -2.98 9.80
CA ILE A 220 0.52 -4.33 9.61
C ILE A 220 1.71 -5.23 9.30
N VAL A 221 1.85 -6.30 10.07
CA VAL A 221 2.98 -7.23 9.99
C VAL A 221 2.51 -8.57 9.43
N LEU A 222 3.27 -9.08 8.47
CA LEU A 222 3.08 -10.37 7.83
C LEU A 222 4.27 -11.27 8.13
N LYS A 223 4.03 -12.47 8.64
CA LYS A 223 5.07 -13.45 8.99
C LYS A 223 4.85 -14.79 8.31
N LEU A 224 5.94 -15.53 8.15
CA LEU A 224 5.95 -16.95 7.82
C LEU A 224 6.39 -17.72 9.05
N THR A 225 5.47 -18.47 9.64
CA THR A 225 5.71 -19.22 10.86
C THR A 225 5.73 -20.71 10.56
N PRO A 226 6.85 -21.43 10.84
CA PRO A 226 6.87 -22.88 10.74
C PRO A 226 5.91 -23.49 11.75
N PHE A 227 4.99 -24.29 11.27
CA PHE A 227 4.04 -25.04 12.11
C PHE A 227 4.00 -26.51 11.69
N ARG A 228 4.50 -27.42 12.52
CA ARG A 228 4.67 -28.85 12.21
C ARG A 228 5.49 -29.05 10.93
N ARG A 229 4.86 -29.50 9.82
CA ARG A 229 5.49 -29.72 8.51
C ARG A 229 5.06 -28.71 7.46
N GLN A 230 4.47 -27.60 7.88
CA GLN A 230 3.93 -26.56 6.99
C GLN A 230 4.47 -25.19 7.41
N VAL A 231 4.39 -24.25 6.50
CA VAL A 231 4.63 -22.83 6.80
C VAL A 231 3.28 -22.13 6.73
N VAL A 232 2.87 -21.54 7.85
CA VAL A 232 1.63 -20.76 7.96
C VAL A 232 1.97 -19.29 7.74
N ARG A 233 1.11 -18.58 7.03
CA ARG A 233 1.17 -17.11 6.97
C ARG A 233 0.38 -16.54 8.11
N GLU A 234 0.92 -15.51 8.71
CA GLU A 234 0.29 -14.79 9.82
C GLU A 234 0.20 -13.30 9.49
N ILE A 235 -0.85 -12.65 10.01
CA ILE A 235 -1.07 -11.22 9.92
C ILE A 235 -1.41 -10.68 11.31
N SER A 236 -0.84 -9.53 11.65
CA SER A 236 -1.17 -8.80 12.88
C SER A 236 -1.12 -7.30 12.68
N VAL A 237 -1.92 -6.56 13.44
CA VAL A 237 -1.89 -5.09 13.48
C VAL A 237 -1.12 -4.67 14.72
N VAL A 238 0.11 -4.19 14.53
CA VAL A 238 1.01 -3.79 15.63
C VAL A 238 0.71 -2.38 16.12
N LYS A 239 0.30 -1.51 15.18
CA LYS A 239 0.03 -0.09 15.46
C LYS A 239 -1.08 0.40 14.54
N MET A 240 -2.02 1.17 15.10
CA MET A 240 -2.96 1.96 14.31
C MET A 240 -3.44 3.16 15.13
N ARG A 241 -3.04 4.36 14.69
CA ARG A 241 -3.45 5.60 15.35
C ARG A 241 -4.95 5.82 15.19
N THR A 242 -5.59 6.42 16.18
CA THR A 242 -7.04 6.77 16.18
C THR A 242 -8.00 5.61 15.94
N THR A 243 -7.55 4.37 16.17
CA THR A 243 -8.34 3.16 15.92
C THR A 243 -8.09 2.14 17.03
N ALA A 244 -9.15 1.60 17.62
CA ALA A 244 -9.04 0.43 18.47
C ALA A 244 -8.79 -0.80 17.58
N CYS A 245 -7.72 -1.51 17.82
CA CYS A 245 -7.38 -2.72 17.09
C CYS A 245 -7.10 -3.87 18.03
N ASN A 246 -7.47 -5.07 17.60
CA ASN A 246 -7.02 -6.29 18.22
C ASN A 246 -5.58 -6.56 17.74
N ASN A 247 -4.64 -6.65 18.67
CA ASN A 247 -3.23 -6.87 18.39
C ASN A 247 -2.87 -8.37 18.35
N ASP A 248 -3.85 -9.26 18.31
CA ASP A 248 -3.62 -10.68 18.20
C ASP A 248 -3.02 -11.05 16.83
N ILE A 249 -2.44 -12.24 16.77
CA ILE A 249 -1.91 -12.81 15.55
C ILE A 249 -2.98 -13.69 14.93
N PHE A 250 -3.30 -13.43 13.65
CA PHE A 250 -4.25 -14.20 12.87
C PHE A 250 -3.53 -15.04 11.82
N SER A 251 -4.00 -16.26 11.57
CA SER A 251 -3.58 -17.01 10.39
C SER A 251 -4.15 -16.36 9.14
N LEU A 252 -3.30 -16.10 8.14
CA LEU A 252 -3.69 -15.49 6.88
C LEU A 252 -3.81 -16.55 5.78
N GLU A 253 -4.99 -16.65 5.20
CA GLU A 253 -5.28 -17.56 4.08
C GLU A 253 -5.83 -16.80 2.88
N PHE A 254 -5.51 -17.29 1.69
CA PHE A 254 -6.12 -16.85 0.43
C PHE A 254 -6.82 -18.03 -0.21
N LYS A 255 -8.14 -17.93 -0.37
CA LYS A 255 -8.98 -18.99 -0.96
C LYS A 255 -10.08 -18.37 -1.81
N ASN A 256 -10.35 -18.94 -2.97
CA ASN A 256 -11.45 -18.54 -3.85
C ASN A 256 -11.45 -17.05 -4.17
N GLY A 257 -10.27 -16.48 -4.48
CA GLY A 257 -10.13 -15.05 -4.80
C GLY A 257 -10.27 -14.09 -3.62
N GLN A 258 -10.20 -14.59 -2.36
CA GLN A 258 -10.44 -13.78 -1.17
C GLN A 258 -9.47 -14.07 -0.04
N PHE A 259 -9.10 -13.03 0.71
CA PHE A 259 -8.28 -13.14 1.92
C PHE A 259 -9.15 -13.38 3.17
N TYR A 260 -8.62 -14.22 4.06
CA TYR A 260 -9.19 -14.53 5.37
C TYR A 260 -8.13 -14.41 6.45
N ALA A 261 -8.46 -13.72 7.52
CA ALA A 261 -7.70 -13.72 8.77
C ALA A 261 -8.46 -14.56 9.79
N LEU A 262 -7.90 -15.70 10.16
CA LEU A 262 -8.53 -16.65 11.07
C LEU A 262 -7.92 -16.49 12.47
N TYR A 263 -8.79 -16.35 13.46
CA TYR A 263 -8.35 -16.26 14.84
C TYR A 263 -7.75 -17.59 15.31
N GLY A 264 -6.56 -17.56 15.89
CA GLY A 264 -5.80 -18.76 16.26
C GLY A 264 -6.53 -19.70 17.25
N GLY A 265 -7.47 -19.19 18.04
CA GLY A 265 -8.33 -19.98 18.92
C GLY A 265 -9.50 -20.69 18.22
N GLN A 266 -9.76 -20.40 16.95
CA GLN A 266 -10.80 -21.05 16.16
C GLN A 266 -10.24 -22.09 15.18
N ASN A 267 -8.92 -22.27 15.13
CA ASN A 267 -8.31 -23.27 14.30
C ASN A 267 -8.33 -24.62 15.04
N PRO A 268 -9.13 -25.62 14.60
CA PRO A 268 -9.28 -26.89 15.32
C PRO A 268 -8.01 -27.76 15.34
N LEU A 269 -6.89 -27.24 14.89
CA LEU A 269 -5.58 -27.91 14.83
C LEU A 269 -4.55 -27.34 15.81
N LEU A 270 -4.93 -26.45 16.73
CA LEU A 270 -4.08 -26.02 17.84
C LEU A 270 -4.35 -26.83 19.09
#